data_1a1195f08053e665c55626692c8cf864
#
_entry.id   1a1195f08053e665c55626692c8cf864
#
_cell.length_a   1.000
_cell.length_b   1.000
_cell.length_c   1.000
_cell.angle_alpha   90.00
_cell.angle_beta   90.00
_cell.angle_gamma   90.00
#
_symmetry.space_group_name_H-M   'P 1'
#
loop_
_entity.id
_entity.type
_entity.pdbx_description
1 polymer ?
#
loop_
_entity_poly.entity_id
_entity_poly.type
_entity_poly.pdbx_seq_one_letter_code
_entity_poly.pdbx_strand_id
1 'polypeptide(L)'
;MDYLEYYGLKEHPFSNVVDSRFYYNSPLHSDALIKLRYAVDTRKGLSVVIGGIGTGKTTLARRFLEEMDENSYEAALLVVVHSSVSSEWLFKKFAIQLGVKDVKDDKVELLTQIYRRLYEIIEEDKKAVVMIDEVQMLNSKEIMEEFRGLLNMESGDGKMINIIFFGLSELEDVLSLDEPLKQRVAVKIRLKEFSEKDTNDYIKHRMNIAG
;
A
#
# COMPACT_ATOMS: atom_id res chain seq x y z
N MET A 1 -33.75 11.23 22.14
CA MET A 1 -32.55 12.09 22.02
C MET A 1 -31.50 11.23 21.31
N ASP A 2 -31.10 11.64 20.13
CA ASP A 2 -30.04 10.99 19.40
C ASP A 2 -28.71 11.24 20.15
N TYR A 3 -27.76 10.30 20.08
CA TYR A 3 -26.46 10.46 20.77
C TYR A 3 -25.67 11.63 20.17
N LEU A 4 -25.86 11.97 18.89
CA LEU A 4 -25.26 13.15 18.27
C LEU A 4 -25.72 14.42 19.00
N GLU A 5 -27.01 14.56 19.24
CA GLU A 5 -27.58 15.69 19.94
C GLU A 5 -27.09 15.75 21.40
N TYR A 6 -27.01 14.59 22.06
CA TYR A 6 -26.55 14.49 23.45
C TYR A 6 -25.10 14.97 23.61
N TYR A 7 -24.21 14.63 22.66
CA TYR A 7 -22.79 15.01 22.69
C TYR A 7 -22.48 16.31 21.90
N GLY A 8 -23.50 16.97 21.32
CA GLY A 8 -23.33 18.17 20.51
C GLY A 8 -22.58 17.93 19.19
N LEU A 9 -22.67 16.73 18.63
CA LEU A 9 -21.97 16.35 17.42
C LEU A 9 -22.78 16.68 16.17
N LYS A 10 -22.11 17.08 15.10
CA LYS A 10 -22.70 17.36 13.78
C LYS A 10 -22.73 16.14 12.86
N GLU A 11 -21.83 15.19 13.09
CA GLU A 11 -21.69 13.97 12.27
C GLU A 11 -21.19 12.80 13.13
N HIS A 12 -21.26 11.57 12.57
CA HIS A 12 -20.86 10.36 13.27
C HIS A 12 -19.33 10.25 13.39
N PRO A 13 -18.72 10.38 14.59
CA PRO A 13 -17.28 10.38 14.76
C PRO A 13 -16.62 9.03 14.45
N PHE A 14 -17.38 7.91 14.56
CA PHE A 14 -16.88 6.54 14.38
C PHE A 14 -17.57 5.82 13.22
N SER A 15 -17.84 6.56 12.13
CA SER A 15 -18.33 5.96 10.90
C SER A 15 -17.32 4.96 10.33
N ASN A 16 -17.82 3.85 9.74
CA ASN A 16 -17.01 2.89 8.99
C ASN A 16 -16.58 3.42 7.60
N VAL A 17 -17.15 4.54 7.16
CA VAL A 17 -16.71 5.20 5.93
C VAL A 17 -15.36 5.84 6.18
N VAL A 18 -14.39 5.53 5.32
CA VAL A 18 -13.05 6.13 5.40
C VAL A 18 -13.13 7.59 4.94
N ASP A 19 -12.89 8.50 5.89
CA ASP A 19 -12.82 9.94 5.67
C ASP A 19 -11.48 10.43 6.21
N SER A 20 -10.66 11.01 5.34
CA SER A 20 -9.31 11.50 5.66
C SER A 20 -9.30 12.59 6.74
N ARG A 21 -10.39 13.33 6.90
CA ARG A 21 -10.53 14.34 7.98
C ARG A 21 -10.41 13.70 9.36
N PHE A 22 -10.92 12.47 9.51
CA PHE A 22 -10.89 11.71 10.77
C PHE A 22 -9.62 10.89 10.96
N TYR A 23 -8.62 11.04 10.08
CA TYR A 23 -7.35 10.34 10.24
C TYR A 23 -6.60 10.84 11.48
N TYR A 24 -6.38 9.95 12.43
CA TYR A 24 -5.53 10.21 13.59
C TYR A 24 -4.09 9.73 13.30
N ASN A 25 -3.19 10.70 13.17
CA ASN A 25 -1.78 10.39 12.93
C ASN A 25 -1.07 10.05 14.24
N SER A 26 -1.22 8.80 14.70
CA SER A 26 -0.49 8.34 15.88
C SER A 26 1.03 8.33 15.64
N PRO A 27 1.84 8.35 16.70
CA PRO A 27 3.30 8.26 16.56
C PRO A 27 3.76 7.06 15.74
N LEU A 28 3.08 5.91 15.89
CA LEU A 28 3.37 4.68 15.15
C LEU A 28 3.06 4.81 13.64
N HIS A 29 1.92 5.43 13.30
CA HIS A 29 1.55 5.68 11.90
C HIS A 29 2.46 6.73 11.26
N SER A 30 2.83 7.78 12.01
CA SER A 30 3.77 8.80 11.55
C SER A 30 5.16 8.19 11.23
N ASP A 31 5.70 7.37 12.13
CA ASP A 31 6.96 6.66 11.90
C ASP A 31 6.88 5.71 10.68
N ALA A 32 5.75 5.03 10.52
CA ALA A 32 5.51 4.18 9.35
C ALA A 32 5.51 4.98 8.04
N LEU A 33 4.81 6.12 7.98
CA LEU A 33 4.80 7.00 6.80
C LEU A 33 6.21 7.51 6.45
N ILE A 34 6.99 7.93 7.45
CA ILE A 34 8.38 8.39 7.25
C ILE A 34 9.23 7.27 6.65
N LYS A 35 9.15 6.04 7.19
CA LYS A 35 9.92 4.89 6.70
C LYS A 35 9.52 4.49 5.28
N LEU A 36 8.22 4.50 4.98
CA LEU A 36 7.71 4.22 3.63
C LEU A 36 8.17 5.28 2.64
N ARG A 37 8.08 6.56 3.01
CA ARG A 37 8.56 7.67 2.18
C ARG A 37 10.05 7.50 1.87
N TYR A 38 10.86 7.27 2.89
CA TYR A 38 12.28 7.03 2.70
C TYR A 38 12.57 5.85 1.75
N ALA A 39 11.85 4.73 1.91
CA ALA A 39 12.04 3.56 1.06
C ALA A 39 11.72 3.85 -0.41
N VAL A 40 10.63 4.58 -0.66
CA VAL A 40 10.21 5.00 -2.01
C VAL A 40 11.20 5.99 -2.61
N ASP A 41 11.58 7.01 -1.84
CA ASP A 41 12.48 8.06 -2.32
C ASP A 41 13.88 7.53 -2.67
N THR A 42 14.33 6.53 -1.95
CA THR A 42 15.62 5.84 -2.19
C THR A 42 15.50 4.60 -3.08
N ARG A 43 14.34 4.38 -3.74
CA ARG A 43 14.10 3.29 -4.70
C ARG A 43 14.50 1.91 -4.16
N LYS A 44 14.10 1.60 -2.91
CA LYS A 44 14.44 0.34 -2.22
C LYS A 44 13.73 -0.90 -2.77
N GLY A 45 12.69 -0.72 -3.56
CA GLY A 45 11.92 -1.79 -4.21
C GLY A 45 10.80 -2.33 -3.33
N LEU A 46 11.06 -3.20 -2.37
CA LEU A 46 10.02 -3.86 -1.58
C LEU A 46 9.98 -3.38 -0.13
N SER A 47 8.79 -2.94 0.29
CA SER A 47 8.47 -2.64 1.68
C SER A 47 7.25 -3.44 2.13
N VAL A 48 7.15 -3.74 3.42
CA VAL A 48 6.08 -4.57 3.98
C VAL A 48 5.55 -3.94 5.26
N VAL A 49 4.22 -3.80 5.34
CA VAL A 49 3.49 -3.32 6.51
C VAL A 49 2.59 -4.42 7.03
N ILE A 50 2.88 -4.93 8.21
CA ILE A 50 2.15 -6.02 8.86
C ILE A 50 1.43 -5.48 10.09
N GLY A 51 0.19 -5.91 10.31
CA GLY A 51 -0.55 -5.54 11.52
C GLY A 51 -1.83 -6.35 11.66
N GLY A 52 -2.34 -6.46 12.87
CA GLY A 52 -3.62 -7.11 13.16
C GLY A 52 -4.82 -6.43 12.49
N ILE A 53 -5.99 -7.03 12.63
CA ILE A 53 -7.25 -6.42 12.19
C ILE A 53 -7.47 -5.13 13.00
N GLY A 54 -7.90 -4.06 12.33
CA GLY A 54 -8.19 -2.78 12.99
C GLY A 54 -6.97 -1.91 13.33
N THR A 55 -5.74 -2.33 13.02
CA THR A 55 -4.52 -1.52 13.28
C THR A 55 -4.32 -0.36 12.32
N GLY A 56 -5.23 -0.13 11.37
CA GLY A 56 -5.18 1.02 10.45
C GLY A 56 -4.34 0.82 9.20
N LYS A 57 -3.99 -0.41 8.78
CA LYS A 57 -3.21 -0.68 7.57
C LYS A 57 -3.79 -0.03 6.31
N THR A 58 -5.05 -0.29 6.02
CA THR A 58 -5.76 0.28 4.86
C THR A 58 -5.84 1.80 4.94
N THR A 59 -6.06 2.34 6.14
CA THR A 59 -6.08 3.79 6.37
C THR A 59 -4.70 4.39 6.11
N LEU A 60 -3.63 3.73 6.58
CA LEU A 60 -2.25 4.14 6.34
C LEU A 60 -1.91 4.10 4.84
N ALA A 61 -2.32 3.04 4.13
CA ALA A 61 -2.10 2.91 2.69
C ALA A 61 -2.77 4.06 1.90
N ARG A 62 -4.03 4.38 2.23
CA ARG A 62 -4.75 5.51 1.61
C ARG A 62 -4.12 6.84 1.96
N ARG A 63 -3.76 7.05 3.23
CA ARG A 63 -3.08 8.27 3.66
C ARG A 63 -1.74 8.46 2.93
N PHE A 64 -0.97 7.38 2.79
CA PHE A 64 0.28 7.42 2.06
C PHE A 64 0.07 7.73 0.57
N LEU A 65 -0.98 7.20 -0.06
CA LEU A 65 -1.37 7.54 -1.43
C LEU A 65 -1.75 9.02 -1.57
N GLU A 66 -2.55 9.55 -0.66
CA GLU A 66 -2.97 10.96 -0.66
C GLU A 66 -1.79 11.95 -0.52
N GLU A 67 -0.71 11.51 0.14
CA GLU A 67 0.52 12.32 0.31
C GLU A 67 1.48 12.23 -0.87
N MET A 68 1.22 11.37 -1.87
CA MET A 68 2.02 11.26 -3.08
C MET A 68 1.67 12.40 -4.04
N ASP A 69 2.64 13.28 -4.29
CA ASP A 69 2.52 14.33 -5.29
C ASP A 69 2.59 13.72 -6.70
N GLU A 70 1.57 13.94 -7.51
CA GLU A 70 1.45 13.41 -8.88
C GLU A 70 2.56 13.88 -9.83
N ASN A 71 3.26 14.99 -9.50
CA ASN A 71 4.40 15.44 -10.27
C ASN A 71 5.67 14.62 -10.00
N SER A 72 5.75 13.96 -8.84
CA SER A 72 6.93 13.20 -8.38
C SER A 72 6.70 11.70 -8.36
N TYR A 73 5.44 11.27 -8.34
CA TYR A 73 5.09 9.85 -8.18
C TYR A 73 3.96 9.44 -9.12
N GLU A 74 4.10 8.25 -9.70
CA GLU A 74 3.00 7.50 -10.31
C GLU A 74 2.60 6.42 -9.31
N ALA A 75 1.57 6.71 -8.50
CA ALA A 75 1.21 5.89 -7.35
C ALA A 75 -0.15 5.22 -7.52
N ALA A 76 -0.26 3.96 -7.13
CA ALA A 76 -1.48 3.18 -7.18
C ALA A 76 -1.70 2.34 -5.92
N LEU A 77 -2.97 2.13 -5.55
CA LEU A 77 -3.38 1.24 -4.47
C LEU A 77 -4.32 0.17 -5.02
N LEU A 78 -3.91 -1.08 -4.88
CA LEU A 78 -4.70 -2.27 -5.18
C LEU A 78 -5.17 -2.92 -3.88
N VAL A 79 -6.44 -3.28 -3.80
CA VAL A 79 -6.98 -4.07 -2.69
C VAL A 79 -7.36 -5.45 -3.22
N VAL A 80 -6.78 -6.50 -2.63
CA VAL A 80 -7.11 -7.88 -2.97
C VAL A 80 -8.34 -8.30 -2.19
N VAL A 81 -9.44 -8.58 -2.90
CA VAL A 81 -10.74 -8.86 -2.28
C VAL A 81 -11.10 -10.36 -2.21
N HIS A 82 -10.33 -11.21 -2.88
CA HIS A 82 -10.51 -12.67 -2.86
C HIS A 82 -9.21 -13.40 -3.23
N SER A 83 -9.11 -14.67 -2.80
CA SER A 83 -7.89 -15.48 -2.96
C SER A 83 -7.73 -16.13 -4.34
N SER A 84 -8.77 -16.11 -5.18
CA SER A 84 -8.75 -16.75 -6.51
C SER A 84 -8.19 -15.82 -7.60
N VAL A 85 -7.20 -14.99 -7.26
CA VAL A 85 -6.56 -14.06 -8.19
C VAL A 85 -5.46 -14.80 -8.95
N SER A 86 -5.51 -14.78 -10.30
CA SER A 86 -4.41 -15.26 -11.12
C SER A 86 -3.31 -14.20 -11.26
N SER A 87 -2.09 -14.64 -11.56
CA SER A 87 -0.96 -13.74 -11.85
C SER A 87 -1.27 -12.80 -13.01
N GLU A 88 -1.91 -13.30 -14.08
CA GLU A 88 -2.29 -12.49 -15.24
C GLU A 88 -3.29 -11.38 -14.87
N TRP A 89 -4.33 -11.72 -14.09
CA TRP A 89 -5.29 -10.71 -13.63
C TRP A 89 -4.60 -9.62 -12.81
N LEU A 90 -3.70 -10.02 -11.90
CA LEU A 90 -2.96 -9.10 -11.05
C LEU A 90 -2.10 -8.14 -11.89
N PHE A 91 -1.35 -8.65 -12.87
CA PHE A 91 -0.50 -7.81 -13.73
C PHE A 91 -1.29 -6.93 -14.68
N LYS A 92 -2.45 -7.38 -15.18
CA LYS A 92 -3.37 -6.51 -15.92
C LYS A 92 -3.83 -5.33 -15.07
N LYS A 93 -4.19 -5.59 -13.80
CA LYS A 93 -4.54 -4.51 -12.86
C LYS A 93 -3.35 -3.59 -12.60
N PHE A 94 -2.16 -4.14 -12.44
CA PHE A 94 -0.92 -3.36 -12.33
C PHE A 94 -0.71 -2.44 -13.53
N ALA A 95 -0.76 -2.99 -14.72
CA ALA A 95 -0.61 -2.23 -15.96
C ALA A 95 -1.62 -1.07 -16.07
N ILE A 96 -2.90 -1.37 -15.81
CA ILE A 96 -3.97 -0.36 -15.83
C ILE A 96 -3.70 0.75 -14.81
N GLN A 97 -3.32 0.39 -13.59
CA GLN A 97 -3.08 1.34 -12.52
C GLN A 97 -1.85 2.22 -12.78
N LEU A 98 -0.85 1.70 -13.50
CA LEU A 98 0.31 2.47 -13.96
C LEU A 98 0.02 3.31 -15.22
N GLY A 99 -1.23 3.30 -15.72
CA GLY A 99 -1.65 4.09 -16.88
C GLY A 99 -1.36 3.46 -18.24
N VAL A 100 -1.09 2.14 -18.30
CA VAL A 100 -0.95 1.43 -19.58
C VAL A 100 -2.30 1.41 -20.31
N LYS A 101 -2.30 1.87 -21.55
CA LYS A 101 -3.46 1.81 -22.45
C LYS A 101 -3.44 0.50 -23.24
N ASP A 102 -4.62 -0.02 -23.61
CA ASP A 102 -4.78 -1.23 -24.44
C ASP A 102 -3.97 -2.43 -23.91
N VAL A 103 -4.19 -2.74 -22.64
CA VAL A 103 -3.49 -3.83 -21.93
C VAL A 103 -3.70 -5.16 -22.65
N LYS A 104 -2.61 -5.83 -22.99
CA LYS A 104 -2.60 -7.09 -23.73
C LYS A 104 -2.91 -8.29 -22.85
N ASP A 105 -3.44 -9.35 -23.50
CA ASP A 105 -3.74 -10.61 -22.82
C ASP A 105 -2.52 -11.52 -22.73
N ASP A 106 -1.64 -11.47 -23.72
CA ASP A 106 -0.40 -12.24 -23.69
C ASP A 106 0.55 -11.75 -22.60
N LYS A 107 1.06 -12.68 -21.79
CA LYS A 107 1.90 -12.37 -20.63
C LYS A 107 3.20 -11.66 -21.02
N VAL A 108 3.83 -12.05 -22.11
CA VAL A 108 5.10 -11.45 -22.55
C VAL A 108 4.87 -10.02 -23.04
N GLU A 109 3.81 -9.81 -23.82
CA GLU A 109 3.42 -8.46 -24.27
C GLU A 109 3.03 -7.58 -23.07
N LEU A 110 2.28 -8.11 -22.10
CA LEU A 110 1.87 -7.42 -20.89
C LEU A 110 3.08 -6.96 -20.05
N LEU A 111 4.02 -7.86 -19.79
CA LEU A 111 5.25 -7.52 -19.07
C LEU A 111 6.09 -6.49 -19.84
N THR A 112 6.14 -6.58 -21.17
CA THR A 112 6.81 -5.59 -22.03
C THR A 112 6.13 -4.23 -21.90
N GLN A 113 4.80 -4.16 -21.87
CA GLN A 113 4.05 -2.92 -21.66
C GLN A 113 4.34 -2.31 -20.28
N ILE A 114 4.34 -3.13 -19.21
CA ILE A 114 4.68 -2.67 -17.85
C ILE A 114 6.11 -2.10 -17.83
N TYR A 115 7.09 -2.83 -18.40
CA TYR A 115 8.48 -2.37 -18.46
C TYR A 115 8.60 -1.03 -19.17
N ARG A 116 7.97 -0.90 -20.35
CA ARG A 116 7.98 0.36 -21.12
C ARG A 116 7.36 1.51 -20.30
N ARG A 117 6.24 1.26 -19.65
CA ARG A 117 5.60 2.29 -18.82
C ARG A 117 6.45 2.71 -17.62
N LEU A 118 7.10 1.77 -16.96
CA LEU A 118 8.04 2.07 -15.86
C LEU A 118 9.22 2.92 -16.36
N TYR A 119 9.70 2.66 -17.57
CA TYR A 119 10.75 3.45 -18.19
C TYR A 119 10.28 4.88 -18.47
N GLU A 120 9.08 5.06 -19.06
CA GLU A 120 8.46 6.37 -19.29
C GLU A 120 8.31 7.17 -17.99
N ILE A 121 7.84 6.53 -16.89
CA ILE A 121 7.73 7.16 -15.58
C ILE A 121 9.08 7.70 -15.09
N ILE A 122 10.15 6.95 -15.33
CA ILE A 122 11.51 7.39 -14.96
C ILE A 122 11.97 8.56 -15.84
N GLU A 123 11.68 8.54 -17.16
CA GLU A 123 12.00 9.65 -18.06
C GLU A 123 11.22 10.93 -17.69
N GLU A 124 10.05 10.80 -17.08
CA GLU A 124 9.28 11.91 -16.51
C GLU A 124 9.84 12.39 -15.14
N ASP A 125 10.97 11.86 -14.68
CA ASP A 125 11.58 12.10 -13.35
C ASP A 125 10.64 11.70 -12.19
N LYS A 126 9.77 10.74 -12.42
CA LYS A 126 8.84 10.22 -11.41
C LYS A 126 9.29 8.87 -10.87
N LYS A 127 8.67 8.49 -9.76
CA LYS A 127 8.84 7.16 -9.14
C LYS A 127 7.54 6.38 -9.20
N ALA A 128 7.60 5.16 -9.71
CA ALA A 128 6.47 4.25 -9.69
C ALA A 128 6.31 3.64 -8.29
N VAL A 129 5.09 3.70 -7.74
CA VAL A 129 4.76 3.15 -6.42
C VAL A 129 3.46 2.37 -6.51
N VAL A 130 3.51 1.08 -6.24
CA VAL A 130 2.31 0.25 -6.19
C VAL A 130 2.14 -0.33 -4.79
N MET A 131 1.07 0.07 -4.15
CA MET A 131 0.63 -0.46 -2.86
C MET A 131 -0.38 -1.56 -3.07
N ILE A 132 -0.24 -2.66 -2.34
CA ILE A 132 -1.16 -3.80 -2.42
C ILE A 132 -1.63 -4.11 -1.00
N ASP A 133 -2.93 -3.98 -0.77
CA ASP A 133 -3.55 -4.30 0.51
C ASP A 133 -4.14 -5.72 0.49
N GLU A 134 -4.21 -6.34 1.67
CA GLU A 134 -4.66 -7.71 1.90
C GLU A 134 -3.81 -8.78 1.16
N VAL A 135 -2.48 -8.57 1.09
CA VAL A 135 -1.56 -9.44 0.32
C VAL A 135 -1.56 -10.88 0.79
N GLN A 136 -1.92 -11.18 2.06
CA GLN A 136 -2.07 -12.57 2.51
C GLN A 136 -3.11 -13.37 1.71
N MET A 137 -4.00 -12.68 0.97
CA MET A 137 -4.94 -13.32 0.04
C MET A 137 -4.24 -13.86 -1.21
N LEU A 138 -3.04 -13.37 -1.56
CA LEU A 138 -2.23 -13.80 -2.71
C LEU A 138 -1.36 -15.02 -2.37
N ASN A 139 -1.91 -16.04 -1.74
CA ASN A 139 -1.18 -17.22 -1.29
C ASN A 139 -0.80 -18.15 -2.48
N SER A 140 0.10 -17.66 -3.34
CA SER A 140 0.59 -18.35 -4.53
C SER A 140 2.08 -18.10 -4.72
N LYS A 141 2.85 -19.18 -4.81
CA LYS A 141 4.29 -19.11 -5.10
C LYS A 141 4.54 -18.42 -6.44
N GLU A 142 3.75 -18.76 -7.46
CA GLU A 142 3.86 -18.15 -8.80
C GLU A 142 3.72 -16.62 -8.73
N ILE A 143 2.74 -16.12 -7.99
CA ILE A 143 2.55 -14.67 -7.83
C ILE A 143 3.76 -14.03 -7.13
N MET A 144 4.33 -14.69 -6.12
CA MET A 144 5.52 -14.17 -5.42
C MET A 144 6.74 -14.16 -6.33
N GLU A 145 6.93 -15.18 -7.17
CA GLU A 145 7.98 -15.24 -8.18
C GLU A 145 7.85 -14.10 -9.20
N GLU A 146 6.63 -13.78 -9.61
CA GLU A 146 6.38 -12.65 -10.52
C GLU A 146 6.71 -11.31 -9.88
N PHE A 147 6.35 -11.06 -8.63
CA PHE A 147 6.78 -9.85 -7.92
C PHE A 147 8.30 -9.74 -7.85
N ARG A 148 8.97 -10.86 -7.61
CA ARG A 148 10.43 -10.92 -7.65
C ARG A 148 10.97 -10.54 -9.04
N GLY A 149 10.31 -10.99 -10.10
CA GLY A 149 10.61 -10.62 -11.48
C GLY A 149 10.51 -9.11 -11.71
N LEU A 150 9.42 -8.47 -11.30
CA LEU A 150 9.24 -7.02 -11.39
C LEU A 150 10.32 -6.26 -10.61
N LEU A 151 10.67 -6.73 -9.42
CA LEU A 151 11.72 -6.11 -8.58
C LEU A 151 13.14 -6.30 -9.12
N ASN A 152 13.34 -7.13 -10.16
CA ASN A 152 14.61 -7.22 -10.88
C ASN A 152 14.78 -6.12 -11.94
N MET A 153 13.70 -5.40 -12.25
CA MET A 153 13.77 -4.27 -13.17
C MET A 153 14.51 -3.11 -12.50
N GLU A 154 15.68 -2.77 -13.02
CA GLU A 154 16.57 -1.73 -12.50
C GLU A 154 16.94 -0.73 -13.58
N SER A 155 17.12 0.51 -13.19
CA SER A 155 17.75 1.57 -13.95
C SER A 155 19.04 2.01 -13.25
N GLY A 156 19.80 2.93 -13.83
CA GLY A 156 21.03 3.44 -13.20
C GLY A 156 20.85 4.00 -11.79
N ASP A 157 19.63 4.43 -11.43
CA ASP A 157 19.30 5.04 -10.13
C ASP A 157 18.67 4.07 -9.13
N GLY A 158 18.52 2.79 -9.46
CA GLY A 158 17.96 1.77 -8.57
C GLY A 158 16.73 1.05 -9.14
N LYS A 159 15.83 0.60 -8.28
CA LYS A 159 14.63 -0.14 -8.70
C LYS A 159 13.68 0.76 -9.51
N MET A 160 13.18 0.24 -10.64
CA MET A 160 12.21 0.96 -11.47
C MET A 160 10.83 1.09 -10.82
N ILE A 161 10.51 0.19 -9.88
CA ILE A 161 9.24 0.16 -9.16
C ILE A 161 9.46 -0.02 -7.66
N ASN A 162 8.66 0.67 -6.86
CA ASN A 162 8.53 0.43 -5.43
C ASN A 162 7.20 -0.27 -5.17
N ILE A 163 7.26 -1.41 -4.50
CA ILE A 163 6.08 -2.20 -4.13
C ILE A 163 5.95 -2.17 -2.61
N ILE A 164 4.75 -1.89 -2.12
CA ILE A 164 4.47 -1.88 -0.69
C ILE A 164 3.34 -2.87 -0.41
N PHE A 165 3.62 -3.90 0.33
CA PHE A 165 2.66 -4.89 0.76
C PHE A 165 2.06 -4.53 2.12
N PHE A 166 0.74 -4.53 2.21
CA PHE A 166 0.00 -4.43 3.46
C PHE A 166 -0.73 -5.74 3.70
N GLY A 167 -0.67 -6.25 4.91
CA GLY A 167 -1.33 -7.51 5.23
C GLY A 167 -1.34 -7.86 6.72
N LEU A 168 -2.00 -8.96 7.03
CA LEU A 168 -2.00 -9.60 8.35
C LEU A 168 -0.66 -10.31 8.60
N SER A 169 -0.51 -10.94 9.77
CA SER A 169 0.69 -11.73 10.13
C SER A 169 1.00 -12.83 9.12
N GLU A 170 -0.03 -13.42 8.52
CA GLU A 170 0.04 -14.48 7.49
C GLU A 170 0.78 -14.02 6.22
N LEU A 171 0.95 -12.72 6.03
CA LEU A 171 1.79 -12.18 4.96
C LEU A 171 3.24 -12.68 5.06
N GLU A 172 3.73 -12.97 6.26
CA GLU A 172 5.08 -13.55 6.44
C GLU A 172 5.19 -14.96 5.88
N ASP A 173 4.11 -15.75 6.01
CA ASP A 173 4.05 -17.10 5.45
C ASP A 173 3.98 -17.04 3.91
N VAL A 174 3.18 -16.10 3.38
CA VAL A 174 3.08 -15.85 1.94
C VAL A 174 4.44 -15.43 1.34
N LEU A 175 5.16 -14.53 1.99
CA LEU A 175 6.52 -14.15 1.56
C LEU A 175 7.49 -15.33 1.62
N SER A 176 7.29 -16.28 2.53
CA SER A 176 8.13 -17.49 2.65
C SER A 176 7.91 -18.50 1.52
N LEU A 177 6.89 -18.33 0.66
CA LEU A 177 6.71 -19.11 -0.56
C LEU A 177 7.80 -18.82 -1.60
N ASP A 178 8.42 -17.62 -1.57
CA ASP A 178 9.58 -17.26 -2.37
C ASP A 178 10.64 -16.59 -1.47
N GLU A 179 11.54 -17.38 -0.90
CA GLU A 179 12.57 -16.89 0.02
C GLU A 179 13.46 -15.80 -0.62
N PRO A 180 13.82 -15.86 -1.93
CA PRO A 180 14.52 -14.74 -2.58
C PRO A 180 13.74 -13.44 -2.62
N LEU A 181 12.40 -13.45 -2.73
CA LEU A 181 11.57 -12.25 -2.61
C LEU A 181 11.59 -11.72 -1.18
N LYS A 182 11.42 -12.61 -0.20
CA LYS A 182 11.45 -12.27 1.22
C LYS A 182 12.74 -11.56 1.62
N GLN A 183 13.88 -11.99 1.07
CA GLN A 183 15.19 -11.36 1.30
C GLN A 183 15.32 -9.96 0.66
N ARG A 184 14.45 -9.61 -0.28
CA ARG A 184 14.40 -8.27 -0.90
C ARG A 184 13.57 -7.26 -0.12
N VAL A 185 12.93 -7.66 0.97
CA VAL A 185 12.21 -6.73 1.84
C VAL A 185 13.21 -5.76 2.49
N ALA A 186 13.25 -4.55 2.00
CA ALA A 186 14.16 -3.51 2.48
C ALA A 186 13.62 -2.82 3.75
N VAL A 187 12.30 -2.66 3.85
CA VAL A 187 11.65 -2.04 5.01
C VAL A 187 10.50 -2.91 5.48
N LYS A 188 10.53 -3.28 6.75
CA LYS A 188 9.48 -4.05 7.42
C LYS A 188 8.93 -3.25 8.58
N ILE A 189 7.64 -2.95 8.52
CA ILE A 189 6.92 -2.18 9.53
C ILE A 189 5.89 -3.09 10.19
N ARG A 190 5.80 -3.04 11.51
CA ARG A 190 4.77 -3.73 12.29
C ARG A 190 3.87 -2.71 12.97
N LEU A 191 2.63 -2.60 12.50
CA LEU A 191 1.61 -1.82 13.18
C LEU A 191 1.05 -2.64 14.34
N LYS A 192 1.04 -2.02 15.50
CA LYS A 192 0.46 -2.58 16.73
C LYS A 192 -0.86 -1.88 17.04
N GLU A 193 -1.62 -2.47 17.91
CA GLU A 193 -2.78 -1.82 18.51
C GLU A 193 -2.37 -0.53 19.23
N PHE A 194 -3.29 0.41 19.31
CA PHE A 194 -3.07 1.65 20.05
C PHE A 194 -2.83 1.36 21.53
N SER A 195 -1.91 2.11 22.11
CA SER A 195 -1.79 2.20 23.56
C SER A 195 -3.05 2.84 24.14
N GLU A 196 -3.26 2.72 25.47
CA GLU A 196 -4.35 3.39 26.15
C GLU A 196 -4.33 4.91 25.89
N LYS A 197 -3.15 5.52 25.91
CA LYS A 197 -2.96 6.93 25.58
C LYS A 197 -3.39 7.23 24.13
N ASP A 198 -2.89 6.47 23.16
CA ASP A 198 -3.22 6.68 21.75
C ASP A 198 -4.71 6.47 21.47
N THR A 199 -5.33 5.48 22.14
CA THR A 199 -6.77 5.24 22.05
C THR A 199 -7.57 6.45 22.57
N ASN A 200 -7.18 7.00 23.69
CA ASN A 200 -7.83 8.19 24.27
C ASN A 200 -7.67 9.39 23.34
N ASP A 201 -6.46 9.61 22.82
CA ASP A 201 -6.18 10.71 21.92
C ASP A 201 -6.92 10.54 20.58
N TYR A 202 -7.02 9.30 20.06
CA TYR A 202 -7.81 8.97 18.88
C TYR A 202 -9.30 9.28 19.06
N ILE A 203 -9.89 8.88 20.20
CA ILE A 203 -11.30 9.15 20.52
C ILE A 203 -11.54 10.67 20.57
N LYS A 204 -10.69 11.41 21.31
CA LYS A 204 -10.79 12.86 21.40
C LYS A 204 -10.67 13.54 20.05
N HIS A 205 -9.70 13.12 19.23
CA HIS A 205 -9.49 13.64 17.88
C HIS A 205 -10.75 13.52 17.03
N ARG A 206 -11.34 12.32 16.99
CA ARG A 206 -12.56 12.07 16.18
C ARG A 206 -13.78 12.81 16.71
N MET A 207 -13.95 12.87 18.02
CA MET A 207 -15.01 13.65 18.63
C MET A 207 -14.90 15.15 18.33
N ASN A 208 -13.70 15.70 18.40
CA ASN A 208 -13.45 17.12 18.10
C ASN A 208 -13.72 17.49 16.63
N ILE A 209 -13.48 16.56 15.71
CA ILE A 209 -13.80 16.81 14.28
C ILE A 209 -15.30 16.74 14.04
N ALA A 210 -16.00 15.82 14.74
CA ALA A 210 -17.43 15.61 14.57
C ALA A 210 -18.30 16.70 15.22
N GLY A 211 -17.83 17.46 16.15
CA GLY A 211 -18.56 18.50 16.89
C GLY A 211 -17.85 19.79 16.97
#